data_351c77deb113b992e4a90ed933598842
#
_entry.id   351c77deb113b992e4a90ed933598842
#
_cell.length_a   1.000
_cell.length_b   1.000
_cell.length_c   1.000
_cell.angle_alpha   90.00
_cell.angle_beta   90.00
_cell.angle_gamma   90.00
#
_symmetry.space_group_name_H-M   'P 1'
#
loop_
_entity.id
_entity.type
_entity.pdbx_description
1 polymer ?
#
loop_
_entity_poly.entity_id
_entity_poly.type
_entity_poly.pdbx_seq_one_letter_code
_entity_poly.pdbx_strand_id
1 'polypeptide(L)'
;MGFFNQALVFLLATSFLSTPVLAQQDTYDYIVVGSGPGGGPLASNLARANYSVLLIEAGDSSTQGNSGQYPPQITWDFFVKHYSDEKRNMMNNKLVWKTTAGRYWVGAGSDKPPAGAKFLGVYYPRGSTVGGSSMINAMCTWLPPDSDWNYIANLTGDASWGAANMRKIFERIEKNNYLPKGTAGHGFDGYFQTNMNKPGSIGQPVLGIIQAIAANFSKPTDAASITSSMGSDANYLDPKRDWTNGIWGLPTHTKSNGERFSSRDYIQDTIKAKFPLTLSVNSLATRVLFSTTTCNNQPRANGIEYLQGKSLYKADARYTGSNNGTLKTAFARKEVIISGGTFNTPQLLMLSGIGPKEQLEQFKIPVLVDLQGVGKNMQDNQEMPIIGQVSGQTSGGFTQPIIMMTTPHTPDGERDMFLMQGSFAFRGFWPSNQTNSALPQDGPGTYGISMVKNHPQNKKGYVKLQSADPREVPEINFMLYEEGKETDMGAMKYTIAWARKIYAAAKGITVAAKEPPCPSGPDAQGSCGQADEDWITGQTFGHHPTSTAAIGKDGDPMAVLDGRFRVRGIRGLRVVDASAFPRIPGVFPVVSTFMLSEKASEVLRGEAGDDICAA
;
A
#
# COMPACT_ATOMS: atom_id res chain seq x y z
N MET A 1 -31.12 -1.78 96.58
CA MET A 1 -31.41 -0.48 96.04
C MET A 1 -30.24 -0.16 95.07
N GLY A 2 -30.36 -0.42 93.83
CA GLY A 2 -29.32 -0.15 92.81
C GLY A 2 -29.97 0.32 91.57
N PHE A 3 -29.67 1.59 91.18
CA PHE A 3 -30.14 2.19 89.95
C PHE A 3 -29.19 1.85 88.77
N PHE A 4 -29.76 1.22 87.77
CA PHE A 4 -29.09 1.05 86.48
C PHE A 4 -29.29 2.25 85.59
N ASN A 5 -28.22 2.94 85.22
CA ASN A 5 -28.22 3.95 84.18
C ASN A 5 -27.91 3.35 82.83
N GLN A 6 -28.83 3.30 81.88
CA GLN A 6 -28.61 2.96 80.49
C GLN A 6 -28.18 4.23 79.71
N ALA A 7 -26.95 4.22 79.22
CA ALA A 7 -26.47 5.22 78.28
C ALA A 7 -26.79 4.79 76.85
N LEU A 8 -27.63 5.57 76.14
CA LEU A 8 -28.00 5.35 74.75
C LEU A 8 -26.90 5.95 73.84
N VAL A 9 -26.12 5.08 73.16
CA VAL A 9 -25.11 5.50 72.19
C VAL A 9 -25.80 5.68 70.83
N PHE A 10 -25.95 6.91 70.35
CA PHE A 10 -26.33 7.20 68.97
C PHE A 10 -25.13 7.00 68.01
N LEU A 11 -25.16 5.94 67.20
CA LEU A 11 -24.26 5.77 66.07
C LEU A 11 -24.78 6.62 64.90
N LEU A 12 -24.11 7.74 64.61
CA LEU A 12 -24.26 8.50 63.38
C LEU A 12 -23.57 7.72 62.25
N ALA A 13 -24.34 7.01 61.44
CA ALA A 13 -23.85 6.44 60.17
C ALA A 13 -23.69 7.56 59.13
N THR A 14 -22.49 8.10 58.95
CA THR A 14 -22.13 8.93 57.82
C THR A 14 -22.03 8.08 56.57
N SER A 15 -23.09 8.06 55.77
CA SER A 15 -23.03 7.51 54.40
C SER A 15 -22.14 8.39 53.54
N PHE A 16 -20.93 7.94 53.25
CA PHE A 16 -20.13 8.50 52.18
C PHE A 16 -20.80 8.15 50.83
N LEU A 17 -21.54 9.08 50.27
CA LEU A 17 -21.91 9.06 48.86
C LEU A 17 -20.62 9.22 48.06
N SER A 18 -20.05 8.08 47.62
CA SER A 18 -19.03 8.09 46.60
C SER A 18 -19.65 8.58 45.31
N THR A 19 -19.44 9.85 44.98
CA THR A 19 -19.68 10.37 43.63
C THR A 19 -18.90 9.50 42.68
N PRO A 20 -19.52 8.89 41.65
CA PRO A 20 -18.78 8.19 40.66
C PRO A 20 -17.80 9.19 40.01
N VAL A 21 -16.50 8.96 40.16
CA VAL A 21 -15.49 9.66 39.38
C VAL A 21 -15.78 9.25 37.94
N LEU A 22 -16.42 10.13 37.20
CA LEU A 22 -16.55 9.99 35.76
C LEU A 22 -15.12 9.88 35.24
N ALA A 23 -14.74 8.70 34.78
CA ALA A 23 -13.44 8.49 34.14
C ALA A 23 -13.30 9.57 33.07
N GLN A 24 -12.26 10.38 33.18
CA GLN A 24 -11.98 11.43 32.21
C GLN A 24 -11.88 10.76 30.84
N GLN A 25 -12.81 11.05 29.94
CA GLN A 25 -12.81 10.50 28.60
C GLN A 25 -11.59 11.05 27.84
N ASP A 26 -10.79 10.17 27.26
CA ASP A 26 -9.66 10.55 26.42
C ASP A 26 -10.16 11.33 25.20
N THR A 27 -9.95 12.65 25.21
CA THR A 27 -10.46 13.57 24.18
C THR A 27 -9.32 14.34 23.53
N TYR A 28 -9.27 14.27 22.21
CA TYR A 28 -8.26 14.90 21.36
C TYR A 28 -8.92 15.85 20.36
N ASP A 29 -8.15 16.70 19.68
CA ASP A 29 -8.69 17.48 18.56
C ASP A 29 -8.96 16.57 17.37
N TYR A 30 -8.01 15.70 17.05
CA TYR A 30 -8.11 14.73 15.97
C TYR A 30 -7.75 13.31 16.44
N ILE A 31 -8.42 12.33 15.87
CA ILE A 31 -8.04 10.92 16.00
C ILE A 31 -7.66 10.41 14.60
N VAL A 32 -6.46 9.84 14.46
CA VAL A 32 -5.99 9.23 13.21
C VAL A 32 -5.81 7.73 13.45
N VAL A 33 -6.44 6.91 12.62
CA VAL A 33 -6.42 5.44 12.70
C VAL A 33 -5.52 4.89 11.62
N GLY A 34 -4.35 4.38 11.99
CA GLY A 34 -3.30 3.85 11.11
C GLY A 34 -2.12 4.81 10.95
N SER A 35 -0.93 4.30 11.21
CA SER A 35 0.33 5.07 11.23
C SER A 35 1.14 4.97 9.93
N GLY A 36 0.55 4.41 8.86
CA GLY A 36 1.19 4.26 7.55
C GLY A 36 1.47 5.59 6.86
N PRO A 37 1.90 5.55 5.56
CA PRO A 37 2.25 6.75 4.77
C PRO A 37 1.14 7.80 4.66
N GLY A 38 -0.12 7.40 4.81
CA GLY A 38 -1.27 8.32 4.84
C GLY A 38 -1.44 8.99 6.19
N GLY A 39 -1.65 8.19 7.26
CA GLY A 39 -2.02 8.72 8.56
C GLY A 39 -0.86 9.27 9.40
N GLY A 40 0.31 8.66 9.32
CA GLY A 40 1.46 9.05 10.15
C GLY A 40 1.94 10.47 9.90
N PRO A 41 2.24 10.87 8.64
CA PRO A 41 2.62 12.25 8.34
C PRO A 41 1.50 13.24 8.62
N LEU A 42 0.24 12.89 8.34
CA LEU A 42 -0.91 13.71 8.65
C LEU A 42 -1.02 13.99 10.15
N ALA A 43 -0.96 12.95 10.98
CA ALA A 43 -0.99 13.09 12.44
C ALA A 43 0.17 13.95 12.95
N SER A 44 1.36 13.76 12.38
CA SER A 44 2.55 14.55 12.71
C SER A 44 2.37 16.03 12.33
N ASN A 45 1.84 16.31 11.14
CA ASN A 45 1.60 17.68 10.67
C ASN A 45 0.55 18.40 11.52
N LEU A 46 -0.54 17.72 11.90
CA LEU A 46 -1.57 18.28 12.79
C LEU A 46 -0.99 18.58 14.18
N ALA A 47 -0.21 17.63 14.74
CA ALA A 47 0.44 17.86 16.03
C ALA A 47 1.46 19.02 15.98
N ARG A 48 2.23 19.15 14.90
CA ARG A 48 3.15 20.27 14.69
C ARG A 48 2.43 21.60 14.48
N ALA A 49 1.16 21.57 14.12
CA ALA A 49 0.26 22.73 14.14
C ALA A 49 -0.43 22.95 15.51
N ASN A 50 0.07 22.29 16.58
CA ASN A 50 -0.40 22.37 17.97
C ASN A 50 -1.82 21.83 18.24
N TYR A 51 -2.36 20.97 17.36
CA TYR A 51 -3.55 20.19 17.69
C TYR A 51 -3.18 18.96 18.53
N SER A 52 -3.99 18.62 19.53
CA SER A 52 -3.85 17.36 20.25
C SER A 52 -4.33 16.21 19.36
N VAL A 53 -3.44 15.26 19.06
CA VAL A 53 -3.72 14.15 18.13
C VAL A 53 -3.50 12.81 18.81
N LEU A 54 -4.49 11.91 18.71
CA LEU A 54 -4.33 10.49 19.00
C LEU A 54 -4.07 9.74 17.69
N LEU A 55 -2.92 9.10 17.59
CA LEU A 55 -2.56 8.19 16.49
C LEU A 55 -2.67 6.74 16.99
N ILE A 56 -3.60 5.99 16.41
CA ILE A 56 -3.86 4.58 16.75
C ILE A 56 -3.18 3.67 15.72
N GLU A 57 -2.40 2.70 16.20
CA GLU A 57 -1.74 1.68 15.37
C GLU A 57 -2.07 0.28 15.91
N ALA A 58 -2.60 -0.58 15.05
CA ALA A 58 -2.98 -1.94 15.43
C ALA A 58 -1.79 -2.87 15.67
N GLY A 59 -0.69 -2.63 14.95
CA GLY A 59 0.60 -3.29 15.17
C GLY A 59 1.38 -2.73 16.35
N ASP A 60 2.58 -3.25 16.54
CA ASP A 60 3.51 -2.75 17.56
C ASP A 60 4.48 -1.67 17.02
N SER A 61 5.58 -1.44 17.71
CA SER A 61 6.64 -0.52 17.29
C SER A 61 7.93 -1.21 16.86
N SER A 62 7.87 -2.48 16.47
CA SER A 62 9.03 -3.25 16.03
C SER A 62 9.65 -2.67 14.77
N THR A 63 10.97 -2.80 14.66
CA THR A 63 11.77 -2.42 13.48
C THR A 63 12.49 -3.61 12.85
N GLN A 64 12.23 -4.83 13.34
CA GLN A 64 12.89 -6.03 12.84
C GLN A 64 12.51 -6.33 11.39
N GLY A 65 13.46 -6.80 10.59
CA GLY A 65 13.23 -7.41 9.30
C GLY A 65 13.25 -6.46 8.11
N ASN A 66 14.42 -5.94 7.79
CA ASN A 66 14.58 -5.04 6.64
C ASN A 66 15.34 -5.66 5.46
N SER A 67 15.48 -6.97 5.43
CA SER A 67 16.31 -7.71 4.46
C SER A 67 15.51 -8.49 3.42
N GLY A 68 14.35 -7.97 2.98
CA GLY A 68 13.46 -8.67 2.03
C GLY A 68 12.68 -9.82 2.66
N GLN A 69 12.73 -9.97 3.98
CA GLN A 69 11.93 -10.92 4.74
C GLN A 69 10.74 -10.20 5.38
N TYR A 70 9.66 -10.94 5.61
CA TYR A 70 8.41 -10.46 6.19
C TYR A 70 8.16 -11.12 7.54
N PRO A 71 8.89 -10.72 8.61
CA PRO A 71 8.73 -11.33 9.91
C PRO A 71 7.38 -10.92 10.54
N PRO A 72 6.76 -11.82 11.33
CA PRO A 72 5.44 -11.57 11.95
C PRO A 72 5.37 -10.32 12.84
N GLN A 73 6.50 -9.82 13.31
CA GLN A 73 6.56 -8.63 14.16
C GLN A 73 6.21 -7.32 13.43
N ILE A 74 6.35 -7.31 12.10
CA ILE A 74 6.11 -6.12 11.28
C ILE A 74 5.18 -6.38 10.10
N THR A 75 4.65 -7.61 9.97
CA THR A 75 3.88 -8.02 8.80
C THR A 75 2.59 -8.71 9.20
N TRP A 76 1.50 -8.37 8.54
CA TRP A 76 0.27 -9.14 8.50
C TRP A 76 0.23 -10.03 7.28
N ASP A 77 -0.21 -11.27 7.49
CA ASP A 77 -0.38 -12.29 6.47
C ASP A 77 -1.80 -12.21 5.91
N PHE A 78 -1.97 -11.44 4.84
CA PHE A 78 -3.18 -11.51 4.02
C PHE A 78 -3.03 -12.60 2.96
N PHE A 79 -4.15 -13.18 2.59
CA PHE A 79 -4.27 -14.12 1.47
C PHE A 79 -5.39 -13.65 0.56
N VAL A 80 -5.11 -13.59 -0.74
CA VAL A 80 -5.99 -12.95 -1.71
C VAL A 80 -6.34 -13.91 -2.84
N LYS A 81 -7.46 -13.64 -3.50
CA LYS A 81 -7.82 -14.21 -4.80
C LYS A 81 -7.42 -13.24 -5.90
N HIS A 82 -7.10 -13.79 -7.07
CA HIS A 82 -6.76 -12.99 -8.25
C HIS A 82 -7.87 -12.96 -9.28
N TYR A 83 -8.76 -13.95 -9.31
CA TYR A 83 -9.80 -14.11 -10.34
C TYR A 83 -11.16 -14.43 -9.72
N SER A 84 -12.23 -14.15 -10.48
CA SER A 84 -13.58 -14.63 -10.18
C SER A 84 -13.70 -16.14 -10.43
N ASP A 85 -13.02 -16.63 -11.46
CA ASP A 85 -12.99 -18.04 -11.86
C ASP A 85 -12.03 -18.85 -11.00
N GLU A 86 -12.54 -19.91 -10.35
CA GLU A 86 -11.74 -20.74 -9.46
C GLU A 86 -10.66 -21.54 -10.20
N LYS A 87 -10.91 -21.96 -11.47
CA LYS A 87 -9.90 -22.67 -12.26
C LYS A 87 -8.71 -21.76 -12.56
N ARG A 88 -8.97 -20.48 -12.86
CA ARG A 88 -7.93 -19.48 -13.06
C ARG A 88 -7.17 -19.21 -11.76
N ASN A 89 -7.86 -19.13 -10.60
CA ASN A 89 -7.19 -19.02 -9.32
C ASN A 89 -6.21 -20.18 -9.09
N MET A 90 -6.62 -21.40 -9.44
CA MET A 90 -5.83 -22.61 -9.25
C MET A 90 -4.63 -22.74 -10.24
N MET A 91 -4.52 -21.87 -11.25
CA MET A 91 -3.35 -21.81 -12.12
C MET A 91 -2.12 -21.22 -11.43
N ASN A 92 -2.30 -20.49 -10.33
CA ASN A 92 -1.18 -19.85 -9.62
C ASN A 92 -0.30 -20.91 -8.95
N ASN A 93 1.02 -20.76 -9.08
CA ASN A 93 2.00 -21.70 -8.50
C ASN A 93 2.42 -21.33 -7.07
N LYS A 94 1.89 -20.26 -6.51
CA LYS A 94 2.17 -19.75 -5.16
C LYS A 94 0.92 -19.80 -4.26
N LEU A 95 0.02 -20.73 -4.51
CA LEU A 95 -1.15 -20.92 -3.67
C LEU A 95 -0.71 -21.40 -2.28
N VAL A 96 -1.41 -20.93 -1.26
CA VAL A 96 -1.11 -21.21 0.14
C VAL A 96 -2.26 -21.96 0.79
N TRP A 97 -1.92 -22.99 1.54
CA TRP A 97 -2.83 -23.74 2.42
C TRP A 97 -2.33 -23.68 3.85
N LYS A 98 -3.24 -23.54 4.80
CA LYS A 98 -2.94 -23.68 6.23
C LYS A 98 -3.09 -25.15 6.64
N THR A 99 -2.02 -25.76 7.08
CA THR A 99 -2.01 -27.14 7.55
C THR A 99 -2.73 -27.28 8.90
N THR A 100 -3.08 -28.50 9.28
CA THR A 100 -3.67 -28.79 10.61
C THR A 100 -2.75 -28.42 11.78
N ALA A 101 -1.43 -28.37 11.54
CA ALA A 101 -0.43 -27.89 12.51
C ALA A 101 -0.30 -26.34 12.55
N GLY A 102 -1.14 -25.60 11.81
CA GLY A 102 -1.13 -24.13 11.79
C GLY A 102 0.00 -23.49 10.96
N ARG A 103 0.79 -24.30 10.23
CA ARG A 103 1.85 -23.85 9.33
C ARG A 103 1.33 -23.68 7.92
N TYR A 104 2.11 -23.04 7.04
CA TYR A 104 1.76 -22.85 5.65
C TYR A 104 2.41 -23.91 4.75
N TRP A 105 1.66 -24.40 3.79
CA TRP A 105 2.13 -25.17 2.66
C TRP A 105 1.91 -24.37 1.37
N VAL A 106 2.90 -24.29 0.49
CA VAL A 106 2.85 -23.47 -0.73
C VAL A 106 3.09 -24.37 -1.94
N GLY A 107 2.25 -24.25 -2.97
CA GLY A 107 2.39 -25.02 -4.20
C GLY A 107 1.43 -24.57 -5.29
N ALA A 108 1.53 -25.22 -6.47
CA ALA A 108 0.58 -25.03 -7.56
C ALA A 108 -0.78 -25.70 -7.24
N GLY A 109 -1.83 -25.28 -7.92
CA GLY A 109 -3.15 -25.90 -7.78
C GLY A 109 -3.20 -27.37 -8.21
N SER A 110 -2.26 -27.81 -9.06
CA SER A 110 -2.05 -29.21 -9.43
C SER A 110 -1.39 -30.06 -8.35
N ASP A 111 -0.72 -29.43 -7.39
CA ASP A 111 -0.02 -30.12 -6.32
C ASP A 111 -1.02 -30.56 -5.25
N LYS A 112 -0.66 -31.61 -4.51
CA LYS A 112 -1.51 -32.13 -3.43
C LYS A 112 -1.06 -31.56 -2.09
N PRO A 113 -1.80 -30.61 -1.49
CA PRO A 113 -1.50 -30.15 -0.15
C PRO A 113 -1.68 -31.28 0.88
N PRO A 114 -1.07 -31.19 2.08
CA PRO A 114 -1.26 -32.15 3.15
C PRO A 114 -2.74 -32.37 3.48
N ALA A 115 -3.10 -33.59 3.86
CA ALA A 115 -4.49 -33.93 4.21
C ALA A 115 -5.02 -33.00 5.30
N GLY A 116 -6.25 -32.51 5.14
CA GLY A 116 -6.90 -31.58 6.07
C GLY A 116 -6.42 -30.13 6.00
N ALA A 117 -5.52 -29.80 5.07
CA ALA A 117 -5.07 -28.42 4.89
C ALA A 117 -6.22 -27.56 4.30
N LYS A 118 -6.37 -26.33 4.81
CA LYS A 118 -7.38 -25.36 4.40
C LYS A 118 -6.77 -24.39 3.36
N PHE A 119 -7.41 -24.24 2.21
CA PHE A 119 -7.03 -23.26 1.18
C PHE A 119 -7.18 -21.83 1.69
N LEU A 120 -6.18 -20.97 1.41
CA LEU A 120 -6.17 -19.57 1.81
C LEU A 120 -6.16 -18.61 0.60
N GLY A 121 -5.41 -18.89 -0.46
CA GLY A 121 -5.19 -17.99 -1.60
C GLY A 121 -3.71 -17.73 -1.85
N VAL A 122 -3.38 -16.59 -2.45
CA VAL A 122 -2.00 -16.12 -2.68
C VAL A 122 -1.58 -15.20 -1.54
N TYR A 123 -0.37 -15.39 -1.03
CA TYR A 123 0.16 -14.56 0.06
C TYR A 123 0.38 -13.11 -0.37
N TYR A 124 -0.11 -12.18 0.46
CA TYR A 124 -0.09 -10.76 0.19
C TYR A 124 0.27 -9.96 1.46
N PRO A 125 1.58 -9.76 1.75
CA PRO A 125 2.01 -9.15 3.01
C PRO A 125 1.71 -7.64 3.08
N ARG A 126 1.30 -7.15 4.27
CA ARG A 126 1.14 -5.73 4.58
C ARG A 126 1.86 -5.37 5.87
N GLY A 127 2.27 -4.12 6.01
CA GLY A 127 2.94 -3.67 7.24
C GLY A 127 2.01 -3.66 8.45
N SER A 128 2.48 -4.18 9.58
CA SER A 128 1.78 -4.28 10.87
C SER A 128 2.55 -3.64 12.02
N THR A 129 3.19 -2.52 11.78
CA THR A 129 3.98 -1.79 12.77
C THR A 129 3.86 -0.29 12.54
N VAL A 130 4.29 0.52 13.51
CA VAL A 130 4.35 1.99 13.32
C VAL A 130 5.13 2.31 12.06
N GLY A 131 4.48 3.03 11.14
CA GLY A 131 4.97 3.30 9.79
C GLY A 131 4.28 2.49 8.68
N GLY A 132 3.49 1.46 9.05
CA GLY A 132 2.73 0.64 8.11
C GLY A 132 3.60 0.03 7.01
N SER A 133 3.06 -0.08 5.79
CA SER A 133 3.78 -0.71 4.67
C SER A 133 5.01 0.06 4.20
N SER A 134 5.25 1.33 4.61
CA SER A 134 6.53 2.00 4.36
C SER A 134 7.70 1.38 5.12
N MET A 135 7.43 0.50 6.11
CA MET A 135 8.46 -0.26 6.83
C MET A 135 8.94 -1.51 6.11
N ILE A 136 8.14 -2.06 5.19
CA ILE A 136 8.42 -3.36 4.54
C ILE A 136 8.59 -3.29 3.03
N ASN A 137 8.30 -2.15 2.39
CA ASN A 137 8.37 -1.97 0.93
C ASN A 137 9.83 -1.94 0.40
N ALA A 138 9.98 -2.00 -0.93
CA ALA A 138 11.28 -1.90 -1.61
C ALA A 138 11.85 -0.47 -1.67
N MET A 139 11.21 0.50 -1.04
CA MET A 139 11.62 1.91 -0.97
C MET A 139 11.64 2.66 -2.31
N CYS A 140 11.19 2.07 -3.39
CA CYS A 140 11.16 2.73 -4.70
C CYS A 140 10.37 4.05 -4.62
N THR A 141 11.00 5.15 -5.02
CA THR A 141 10.42 6.49 -5.01
C THR A 141 10.30 6.97 -6.43
N TRP A 142 9.15 6.67 -7.04
CA TRP A 142 8.84 7.02 -8.41
C TRP A 142 7.59 7.88 -8.44
N LEU A 143 7.72 9.12 -8.88
CA LEU A 143 6.58 10.02 -9.00
C LEU A 143 5.60 9.50 -10.05
N PRO A 144 4.30 9.56 -9.80
CA PRO A 144 3.32 9.16 -10.77
C PRO A 144 3.36 10.09 -11.99
N PRO A 145 2.80 9.67 -13.14
CA PRO A 145 2.56 10.57 -14.24
C PRO A 145 1.73 11.78 -13.83
N ASP A 146 1.98 12.90 -14.49
CA ASP A 146 1.23 14.15 -14.27
C ASP A 146 -0.27 13.96 -14.54
N SER A 147 -0.62 13.05 -15.44
CA SER A 147 -2.00 12.69 -15.76
C SER A 147 -2.78 12.14 -14.56
N ASP A 148 -2.14 11.49 -13.58
CA ASP A 148 -2.82 10.95 -12.39
C ASP A 148 -3.35 12.06 -11.49
N TRP A 149 -2.56 13.09 -11.26
CA TRP A 149 -3.00 14.24 -10.48
C TRP A 149 -4.03 15.08 -11.23
N ASN A 150 -3.82 15.30 -12.54
CA ASN A 150 -4.76 16.00 -13.39
C ASN A 150 -6.10 15.25 -13.50
N TYR A 151 -6.09 13.92 -13.45
CA TYR A 151 -7.31 13.11 -13.38
C TYR A 151 -8.12 13.43 -12.11
N ILE A 152 -7.48 13.53 -10.93
CA ILE A 152 -8.18 13.90 -9.69
C ILE A 152 -8.69 15.34 -9.77
N ALA A 153 -7.90 16.27 -10.29
CA ALA A 153 -8.32 17.66 -10.49
C ALA A 153 -9.57 17.77 -11.36
N ASN A 154 -9.59 17.05 -12.48
CA ASN A 154 -10.73 17.02 -13.41
C ASN A 154 -11.96 16.33 -12.78
N LEU A 155 -11.74 15.24 -12.03
CA LEU A 155 -12.80 14.48 -11.39
C LEU A 155 -13.53 15.31 -10.32
N THR A 156 -12.79 16.10 -9.56
CA THR A 156 -13.28 16.87 -8.41
C THR A 156 -13.63 18.31 -8.74
N GLY A 157 -13.16 18.82 -9.89
CA GLY A 157 -13.23 20.25 -10.25
C GLY A 157 -12.28 21.14 -9.41
N ASP A 158 -11.41 20.55 -8.58
CA ASP A 158 -10.45 21.26 -7.72
C ASP A 158 -9.06 21.30 -8.36
N ALA A 159 -8.71 22.45 -8.94
CA ALA A 159 -7.42 22.67 -9.60
C ALA A 159 -6.21 22.49 -8.65
N SER A 160 -6.40 22.54 -7.33
CA SER A 160 -5.31 22.34 -6.39
C SER A 160 -4.75 20.90 -6.40
N TRP A 161 -5.47 19.95 -7.01
CA TRP A 161 -4.99 18.59 -7.29
C TRP A 161 -4.14 18.49 -8.56
N GLY A 162 -4.09 19.54 -9.39
CA GLY A 162 -3.33 19.50 -10.65
C GLY A 162 -1.84 19.22 -10.44
N ALA A 163 -1.21 18.57 -11.42
CA ALA A 163 0.17 18.07 -11.34
C ALA A 163 1.18 19.12 -10.89
N ALA A 164 1.08 20.37 -11.38
CA ALA A 164 1.98 21.45 -10.97
C ALA A 164 1.87 21.79 -9.46
N ASN A 165 0.66 21.72 -8.88
CA ASN A 165 0.46 21.95 -7.45
C ASN A 165 0.95 20.75 -6.64
N MET A 166 0.68 19.53 -7.10
CA MET A 166 1.16 18.32 -6.43
C MET A 166 2.69 18.20 -6.50
N ARG A 167 3.33 18.68 -7.59
CA ARG A 167 4.80 18.79 -7.62
C ARG A 167 5.35 19.72 -6.54
N LYS A 168 4.71 20.85 -6.26
CA LYS A 168 5.08 21.75 -5.16
C LYS A 168 4.92 21.07 -3.78
N ILE A 169 3.91 20.19 -3.63
CA ILE A 169 3.77 19.38 -2.43
C ILE A 169 4.97 18.44 -2.29
N PHE A 170 5.37 17.76 -3.38
CA PHE A 170 6.56 16.91 -3.35
C PHE A 170 7.82 17.70 -3.00
N GLU A 171 8.08 18.84 -3.65
CA GLU A 171 9.21 19.72 -3.34
C GLU A 171 9.23 20.15 -1.85
N ARG A 172 8.07 20.40 -1.26
CA ARG A 172 7.98 20.78 0.16
C ARG A 172 8.32 19.63 1.10
N ILE A 173 7.87 18.41 0.81
CA ILE A 173 8.11 17.27 1.71
C ILE A 173 9.46 16.62 1.51
N GLU A 174 10.07 16.72 0.32
CA GLU A 174 11.31 16.04 -0.02
C GLU A 174 12.53 16.65 0.68
N LYS A 175 13.42 15.77 1.14
CA LYS A 175 14.80 16.05 1.49
C LYS A 175 15.69 15.21 0.59
N ASN A 176 16.02 15.77 -0.56
CA ASN A 176 16.84 15.11 -1.58
C ASN A 176 18.30 15.04 -1.14
N ASN A 177 18.91 13.84 -1.15
CA ASN A 177 20.28 13.57 -0.74
C ASN A 177 21.20 13.18 -1.93
N TYR A 178 20.73 13.22 -3.18
CA TYR A 178 21.51 12.73 -4.34
C TYR A 178 21.67 13.74 -5.47
N LEU A 179 20.85 14.80 -5.52
CA LEU A 179 20.95 15.86 -6.53
C LEU A 179 21.57 17.13 -5.95
N PRO A 180 22.14 18.00 -6.79
CA PRO A 180 22.58 19.34 -6.38
C PRO A 180 21.43 20.17 -5.80
N LYS A 181 21.67 20.89 -4.70
CA LYS A 181 20.66 21.78 -4.11
C LYS A 181 20.20 22.82 -5.14
N GLY A 182 18.88 22.98 -5.26
CA GLY A 182 18.26 23.89 -6.22
C GLY A 182 17.90 23.24 -7.57
N THR A 183 18.08 21.93 -7.72
CA THR A 183 17.56 21.20 -8.90
C THR A 183 16.04 21.37 -8.97
N ALA A 184 15.54 21.83 -10.12
CA ALA A 184 14.12 22.10 -10.35
C ALA A 184 13.27 20.85 -10.15
N GLY A 185 12.11 21.02 -9.52
CA GLY A 185 11.16 19.94 -9.23
C GLY A 185 11.52 19.07 -8.02
N HIS A 186 12.55 19.44 -7.26
CA HIS A 186 13.02 18.72 -6.06
C HIS A 186 13.11 19.63 -4.84
N GLY A 187 12.87 19.02 -3.65
CA GLY A 187 12.99 19.64 -2.35
C GLY A 187 14.22 19.17 -1.59
N PHE A 188 14.76 20.03 -0.70
CA PHE A 188 16.01 19.74 0.02
C PHE A 188 15.89 19.90 1.53
N ASP A 189 14.79 20.46 2.01
CA ASP A 189 14.62 20.84 3.41
C ASP A 189 13.38 20.18 4.06
N GLY A 190 12.72 19.24 3.36
CA GLY A 190 11.55 18.49 3.84
C GLY A 190 11.90 17.35 4.80
N TYR A 191 10.89 16.58 5.17
CA TYR A 191 11.06 15.43 6.06
C TYR A 191 11.24 14.09 5.31
N PHE A 192 10.68 13.97 4.09
CA PHE A 192 10.70 12.75 3.29
C PHE A 192 12.06 12.60 2.59
N GLN A 193 12.93 11.79 3.16
CA GLN A 193 14.29 11.65 2.64
C GLN A 193 14.32 10.76 1.41
N THR A 194 14.95 11.26 0.34
CA THR A 194 15.22 10.52 -0.90
C THR A 194 16.72 10.42 -1.15
N ASN A 195 17.13 9.29 -1.71
CA ASN A 195 18.50 9.02 -2.08
C ASN A 195 18.55 8.12 -3.32
N MET A 196 19.68 8.05 -3.98
CA MET A 196 19.93 7.17 -5.12
C MET A 196 21.35 6.66 -5.07
N ASN A 197 21.53 5.35 -5.19
CA ASN A 197 22.86 4.76 -5.25
C ASN A 197 23.57 5.21 -6.53
N LYS A 198 24.82 5.62 -6.40
CA LYS A 198 25.66 5.88 -7.58
C LYS A 198 25.87 4.57 -8.34
N PRO A 199 25.69 4.59 -9.68
CA PRO A 199 25.95 3.40 -10.47
C PRO A 199 27.42 2.99 -10.36
N GLY A 200 27.65 1.70 -10.10
CA GLY A 200 28.98 1.10 -10.23
C GLY A 200 29.29 0.74 -11.69
N SER A 201 30.51 0.29 -11.95
CA SER A 201 30.85 -0.29 -13.24
C SER A 201 30.05 -1.59 -13.46
N ILE A 202 29.46 -1.73 -14.65
CA ILE A 202 28.71 -2.92 -15.04
C ILE A 202 29.65 -3.84 -15.82
N GLY A 203 29.86 -5.04 -15.30
CA GLY A 203 30.61 -6.08 -16.00
C GLY A 203 29.76 -6.90 -16.99
N GLN A 204 30.42 -7.65 -17.86
CA GLN A 204 29.77 -8.73 -18.58
C GLN A 204 29.34 -9.84 -17.59
N PRO A 205 28.23 -10.53 -17.80
CA PRO A 205 27.38 -10.49 -19.01
C PRO A 205 26.28 -9.42 -19.00
N VAL A 206 26.04 -8.75 -17.88
CA VAL A 206 24.93 -7.82 -17.68
C VAL A 206 25.01 -6.62 -18.64
N LEU A 207 26.21 -6.11 -18.87
CA LEU A 207 26.42 -4.98 -19.80
C LEU A 207 25.89 -5.30 -21.21
N GLY A 208 26.09 -6.51 -21.74
CA GLY A 208 25.60 -6.89 -23.06
C GLY A 208 24.07 -6.83 -23.20
N ILE A 209 23.34 -7.18 -22.13
CA ILE A 209 21.87 -7.07 -22.09
C ILE A 209 21.45 -5.60 -22.08
N ILE A 210 22.09 -4.77 -21.24
CA ILE A 210 21.73 -3.35 -21.14
C ILE A 210 22.08 -2.60 -22.43
N GLN A 211 23.16 -2.98 -23.12
CA GLN A 211 23.50 -2.47 -24.45
C GLN A 211 22.41 -2.78 -25.48
N ALA A 212 21.86 -3.99 -25.47
CA ALA A 212 20.75 -4.36 -26.34
C ALA A 212 19.48 -3.52 -26.04
N ILE A 213 19.21 -3.26 -24.77
CA ILE A 213 18.10 -2.38 -24.34
C ILE A 213 18.33 -0.95 -24.84
N ALA A 214 19.51 -0.38 -24.63
CA ALA A 214 19.85 0.97 -25.08
C ALA A 214 19.71 1.08 -26.60
N ALA A 215 20.22 0.11 -27.35
CA ALA A 215 20.09 0.05 -28.81
C ALA A 215 18.62 0.01 -29.26
N ASN A 216 17.78 -0.77 -28.57
CA ASN A 216 16.35 -0.86 -28.88
C ASN A 216 15.62 0.50 -28.72
N PHE A 217 16.05 1.31 -27.76
CA PHE A 217 15.53 2.68 -27.57
C PHE A 217 16.27 3.75 -28.39
N SER A 218 17.13 3.37 -29.32
CA SER A 218 17.97 4.31 -30.09
C SER A 218 18.82 5.22 -29.19
N LYS A 219 19.32 4.68 -28.08
CA LYS A 219 20.21 5.38 -27.15
C LYS A 219 21.65 4.92 -27.34
N PRO A 220 22.65 5.72 -26.91
CA PRO A 220 24.06 5.32 -26.93
C PRO A 220 24.28 4.01 -26.17
N THR A 221 25.15 3.13 -26.72
CA THR A 221 25.39 1.78 -26.19
C THR A 221 26.75 1.60 -25.55
N ASP A 222 27.60 2.65 -25.54
CA ASP A 222 28.87 2.60 -24.84
C ASP A 222 28.70 2.57 -23.31
N ALA A 223 29.64 1.98 -22.62
CA ALA A 223 29.54 1.77 -21.17
C ALA A 223 29.44 3.08 -20.38
N ALA A 224 30.07 4.15 -20.84
CA ALA A 224 30.03 5.45 -20.16
C ALA A 224 28.62 6.09 -20.24
N SER A 225 28.00 6.07 -21.41
CA SER A 225 26.64 6.57 -21.62
C SER A 225 25.60 5.75 -20.85
N ILE A 226 25.75 4.43 -20.78
CA ILE A 226 24.92 3.55 -19.98
C ILE A 226 25.04 3.89 -18.49
N THR A 227 26.28 4.00 -17.97
CA THR A 227 26.52 4.39 -16.57
C THR A 227 25.92 5.75 -16.26
N SER A 228 26.05 6.71 -17.17
CA SER A 228 25.41 8.04 -17.03
C SER A 228 23.90 7.94 -16.94
N SER A 229 23.25 7.15 -17.80
CA SER A 229 21.80 6.94 -17.78
C SER A 229 21.34 6.29 -16.48
N MET A 230 22.06 5.32 -15.95
CA MET A 230 21.80 4.70 -14.65
C MET A 230 21.96 5.65 -13.47
N GLY A 231 22.72 6.72 -13.62
CA GLY A 231 22.86 7.80 -12.65
C GLY A 231 21.85 8.94 -12.84
N SER A 232 21.01 8.88 -13.87
CA SER A 232 20.04 9.93 -14.15
C SER A 232 18.81 9.80 -13.27
N ASP A 233 18.25 10.94 -12.87
CA ASP A 233 17.05 11.00 -12.06
C ASP A 233 15.80 10.62 -12.85
N ALA A 234 15.02 9.69 -12.30
CA ALA A 234 13.75 9.26 -12.90
C ALA A 234 12.59 10.24 -12.64
N ASN A 235 12.74 11.09 -11.61
CA ASN A 235 11.72 12.04 -11.16
C ASN A 235 11.95 13.47 -11.69
N TYR A 236 12.83 13.64 -12.67
CA TYR A 236 13.16 14.94 -13.25
C TYR A 236 11.91 15.72 -13.70
N LEU A 237 11.98 17.03 -13.63
CA LEU A 237 10.89 17.91 -14.06
C LEU A 237 11.02 18.20 -15.57
N ASP A 238 10.20 17.53 -16.37
CA ASP A 238 10.09 17.73 -17.82
C ASP A 238 8.68 17.35 -18.29
N PRO A 239 8.03 18.18 -19.13
CA PRO A 239 6.71 17.86 -19.68
C PRO A 239 6.67 16.55 -20.50
N LYS A 240 7.82 16.10 -21.02
CA LYS A 240 7.92 14.85 -21.80
C LYS A 240 8.30 13.64 -20.97
N ARG A 241 8.52 13.79 -19.64
CA ARG A 241 8.94 12.71 -18.76
C ARG A 241 8.10 11.44 -18.94
N ASP A 242 6.79 11.59 -18.96
CA ASP A 242 5.85 10.48 -18.92
C ASP A 242 5.67 9.75 -20.27
N TRP A 243 6.23 10.31 -21.34
CA TRP A 243 6.25 9.71 -22.71
C TRP A 243 7.66 9.29 -23.16
N THR A 244 8.70 9.50 -22.35
CA THR A 244 10.08 9.22 -22.76
C THR A 244 10.48 7.79 -22.35
N ASN A 245 10.73 6.93 -23.34
CA ASN A 245 11.29 5.60 -23.12
C ASN A 245 12.80 5.69 -22.85
N GLY A 246 13.30 4.86 -21.93
CA GLY A 246 14.73 4.85 -21.62
C GLY A 246 15.13 4.12 -20.36
N ILE A 247 16.35 4.46 -19.93
CA ILE A 247 17.05 3.88 -18.80
C ILE A 247 17.32 4.98 -17.78
N TRP A 248 17.03 4.72 -16.49
CA TRP A 248 17.26 5.64 -15.39
C TRP A 248 17.83 4.94 -14.16
N GLY A 249 18.29 5.72 -13.20
CA GLY A 249 18.55 5.28 -11.84
C GLY A 249 17.25 5.04 -11.07
N LEU A 250 17.36 4.38 -9.92
CA LEU A 250 16.25 4.12 -9.02
C LEU A 250 16.37 5.00 -7.76
N PRO A 251 15.65 6.13 -7.69
CA PRO A 251 15.52 6.84 -6.42
C PRO A 251 14.77 6.00 -5.39
N THR A 252 15.22 6.06 -4.15
CA THR A 252 14.63 5.34 -3.02
C THR A 252 14.36 6.27 -1.86
N HIS A 253 13.34 5.98 -1.03
CA HIS A 253 13.16 6.73 0.21
C HIS A 253 14.08 6.20 1.30
N THR A 254 15.34 6.63 1.19
CA THR A 254 16.40 6.33 2.13
C THR A 254 17.09 7.62 2.62
N LYS A 255 17.65 7.53 3.80
CA LYS A 255 18.48 8.58 4.40
C LYS A 255 19.83 8.66 3.69
N SER A 256 20.61 9.70 3.96
CA SER A 256 21.96 9.87 3.39
C SER A 256 22.92 8.73 3.73
N ASN A 257 22.69 8.00 4.83
CA ASN A 257 23.46 6.83 5.24
C ASN A 257 22.97 5.51 4.62
N GLY A 258 21.95 5.55 3.72
CA GLY A 258 21.37 4.38 3.07
C GLY A 258 20.31 3.66 3.88
N GLU A 259 20.04 4.07 5.13
CA GLU A 259 18.94 3.49 5.91
C GLU A 259 17.57 3.89 5.36
N ARG A 260 16.59 2.99 5.49
CA ARG A 260 15.18 3.28 5.17
C ARG A 260 14.71 4.56 5.84
N PHE A 261 14.02 5.42 5.11
CA PHE A 261 13.12 6.42 5.65
C PHE A 261 11.69 5.89 5.57
N SER A 262 10.89 6.12 6.59
CA SER A 262 9.50 5.66 6.67
C SER A 262 8.62 6.67 7.38
N SER A 263 7.31 6.47 7.36
CA SER A 263 6.35 7.26 8.16
C SER A 263 6.72 7.25 9.66
N ARG A 264 7.27 6.13 10.16
CA ARG A 264 7.75 5.98 11.54
C ARG A 264 8.76 7.07 11.92
N ASP A 265 9.71 7.38 11.03
CA ASP A 265 10.76 8.37 11.33
C ASP A 265 10.16 9.73 11.65
N TYR A 266 9.20 10.20 10.83
CA TYR A 266 8.56 11.50 11.05
C TYR A 266 7.65 11.53 12.29
N ILE A 267 6.94 10.41 12.59
CA ILE A 267 6.18 10.25 13.83
C ILE A 267 7.11 10.39 15.04
N GLN A 268 8.21 9.66 15.04
CA GLN A 268 9.17 9.67 16.15
C GLN A 268 9.83 11.02 16.34
N ASP A 269 10.21 11.70 15.26
CA ASP A 269 10.76 13.05 15.30
C ASP A 269 9.75 14.05 15.89
N THR A 270 8.47 13.89 15.57
CA THR A 270 7.40 14.74 16.11
C THR A 270 7.21 14.52 17.61
N ILE A 271 7.19 13.28 18.07
CA ILE A 271 7.09 12.93 19.50
C ILE A 271 8.34 13.41 20.27
N LYS A 272 9.53 13.15 19.72
CA LYS A 272 10.80 13.59 20.30
C LYS A 272 10.88 15.11 20.46
N ALA A 273 10.33 15.84 19.50
CA ALA A 273 10.21 17.30 19.54
C ALA A 273 9.10 17.80 20.49
N LYS A 274 8.41 16.89 21.20
CA LYS A 274 7.37 17.18 22.21
C LYS A 274 6.12 17.87 21.67
N PHE A 275 5.79 17.69 20.41
CA PHE A 275 4.49 18.10 19.88
C PHE A 275 3.37 17.22 20.46
N PRO A 276 2.12 17.71 20.53
CA PRO A 276 1.00 17.03 21.19
C PRO A 276 0.47 15.83 20.38
N LEU A 277 1.34 14.84 20.08
CA LEU A 277 1.05 13.59 19.40
C LEU A 277 1.12 12.42 20.38
N THR A 278 -0.03 11.81 20.66
CA THR A 278 -0.14 10.58 21.45
C THR A 278 -0.19 9.37 20.51
N LEU A 279 0.79 8.47 20.60
CA LEU A 279 0.83 7.23 19.83
C LEU A 279 0.34 6.06 20.68
N SER A 280 -0.74 5.38 20.23
CA SER A 280 -1.28 4.17 20.86
C SER A 280 -1.04 2.97 19.96
N VAL A 281 -0.06 2.15 20.31
CA VAL A 281 0.27 0.90 19.61
C VAL A 281 -0.51 -0.30 20.17
N ASN A 282 -0.52 -1.42 19.43
CA ASN A 282 -1.31 -2.60 19.74
C ASN A 282 -2.79 -2.25 20.00
N SER A 283 -3.33 -1.37 19.19
CA SER A 283 -4.66 -0.78 19.33
C SER A 283 -5.44 -0.97 18.03
N LEU A 284 -6.21 -2.05 17.98
CA LEU A 284 -7.03 -2.42 16.82
C LEU A 284 -8.35 -1.63 16.85
N ALA A 285 -8.52 -0.68 15.95
CA ALA A 285 -9.79 0.04 15.78
C ALA A 285 -10.91 -0.93 15.37
N THR A 286 -12.06 -0.84 16.03
CA THR A 286 -13.21 -1.75 15.83
C THR A 286 -14.37 -1.07 15.14
N ARG A 287 -14.64 0.19 15.47
CA ARG A 287 -15.67 1.00 14.81
C ARG A 287 -15.50 2.48 15.10
N VAL A 288 -16.00 3.32 14.20
CA VAL A 288 -16.18 4.76 14.42
C VAL A 288 -17.41 4.98 15.32
N LEU A 289 -17.30 5.93 16.23
CA LEU A 289 -18.41 6.36 17.09
C LEU A 289 -19.04 7.63 16.53
N PHE A 290 -20.37 7.72 16.65
CA PHE A 290 -21.14 8.83 16.12
C PHE A 290 -21.87 9.56 17.26
N SER A 291 -21.98 10.89 17.13
CA SER A 291 -22.76 11.71 18.04
C SER A 291 -24.25 11.34 17.96
N THR A 292 -24.93 11.40 19.08
CA THR A 292 -26.40 11.30 19.14
C THR A 292 -27.08 12.52 18.51
N THR A 293 -26.37 13.63 18.38
CA THR A 293 -26.83 14.85 17.72
C THR A 293 -26.33 14.86 16.29
N THR A 294 -27.24 14.99 15.34
CA THR A 294 -26.89 15.10 13.92
C THR A 294 -26.46 16.54 13.58
N CYS A 295 -25.57 16.66 12.59
CA CYS A 295 -25.22 17.94 11.97
C CYS A 295 -25.95 18.07 10.64
N ASN A 296 -26.88 19.00 10.51
CA ASN A 296 -27.67 19.19 9.29
C ASN A 296 -28.31 17.88 8.78
N ASN A 297 -28.89 17.11 9.68
CA ASN A 297 -29.50 15.78 9.43
C ASN A 297 -28.49 14.69 8.98
N GLN A 298 -27.19 14.94 9.07
CA GLN A 298 -26.16 13.93 8.80
C GLN A 298 -25.54 13.42 10.09
N PRO A 299 -25.19 12.13 10.20
CA PRO A 299 -24.41 11.60 11.31
C PRO A 299 -23.06 12.32 11.41
N ARG A 300 -22.61 12.58 12.65
CA ARG A 300 -21.28 13.16 12.90
C ARG A 300 -20.40 12.16 13.62
N ALA A 301 -19.25 11.83 13.02
CA ALA A 301 -18.21 11.06 13.71
C ALA A 301 -17.58 11.90 14.82
N ASN A 302 -17.48 11.33 16.01
CA ASN A 302 -16.95 12.03 17.19
C ASN A 302 -16.01 11.17 18.03
N GLY A 303 -15.67 9.94 17.58
CA GLY A 303 -14.76 9.08 18.32
C GLY A 303 -14.47 7.76 17.64
N ILE A 304 -13.70 6.95 18.31
CA ILE A 304 -13.28 5.62 17.90
C ILE A 304 -13.39 4.64 19.06
N GLU A 305 -13.86 3.44 18.76
CA GLU A 305 -13.75 2.27 19.63
C GLU A 305 -12.60 1.39 19.14
N TYR A 306 -11.80 0.87 20.05
CA TYR A 306 -10.67 0.01 19.73
C TYR A 306 -10.38 -1.01 20.81
N LEU A 307 -9.79 -2.13 20.42
CA LEU A 307 -9.27 -3.16 21.32
C LEU A 307 -7.77 -2.95 21.52
N GLN A 308 -7.34 -2.79 22.76
CA GLN A 308 -5.92 -2.70 23.09
C GLN A 308 -5.38 -4.05 23.53
N GLY A 309 -4.39 -4.56 22.80
CA GLY A 309 -3.73 -5.84 23.04
C GLY A 309 -2.88 -6.27 21.86
N LYS A 310 -1.88 -7.11 22.12
CA LYS A 310 -0.98 -7.62 21.08
C LYS A 310 -1.65 -8.72 20.27
N SER A 311 -1.36 -8.75 18.97
CA SER A 311 -1.74 -9.84 18.06
C SER A 311 -3.24 -10.16 18.07
N LEU A 312 -4.07 -9.13 18.10
CA LEU A 312 -5.54 -9.26 18.11
C LEU A 312 -6.13 -9.54 16.73
N TYR A 313 -5.50 -9.06 15.67
CA TYR A 313 -5.98 -9.21 14.30
C TYR A 313 -5.57 -10.56 13.72
N LYS A 314 -6.50 -11.25 13.05
CA LYS A 314 -6.25 -12.63 12.57
C LYS A 314 -5.27 -12.71 11.40
N ALA A 315 -4.92 -11.58 10.78
CA ALA A 315 -3.81 -11.51 9.83
C ALA A 315 -2.42 -11.52 10.51
N ASP A 316 -2.35 -11.36 11.84
CA ASP A 316 -1.09 -11.54 12.56
C ASP A 316 -0.79 -13.04 12.69
N ALA A 317 0.33 -13.50 12.15
CA ALA A 317 0.74 -14.91 12.25
C ALA A 317 0.93 -15.38 13.69
N ARG A 318 1.05 -14.45 14.65
CA ARG A 318 1.14 -14.71 16.10
C ARG A 318 -0.23 -14.79 16.80
N TYR A 319 -1.33 -14.57 16.05
CA TYR A 319 -2.68 -14.67 16.61
C TYR A 319 -2.97 -16.08 17.11
N THR A 320 -3.36 -16.21 18.37
CA THR A 320 -3.68 -17.49 19.02
C THR A 320 -5.17 -17.62 19.42
N GLY A 321 -5.91 -16.51 19.38
CA GLY A 321 -7.29 -16.45 19.89
C GLY A 321 -7.40 -16.36 21.42
N SER A 322 -6.30 -16.45 22.16
CA SER A 322 -6.31 -16.40 23.64
C SER A 322 -6.40 -14.97 24.19
N ASN A 323 -6.02 -13.97 23.40
CA ASN A 323 -6.07 -12.56 23.79
C ASN A 323 -7.33 -11.89 23.19
N ASN A 324 -8.21 -11.40 24.05
CA ASN A 324 -9.41 -10.66 23.63
C ASN A 324 -9.19 -9.14 23.59
N GLY A 325 -8.07 -8.65 24.10
CA GLY A 325 -7.79 -7.22 24.25
C GLY A 325 -8.68 -6.54 25.31
N THR A 326 -8.38 -5.29 25.57
CA THR A 326 -9.20 -4.41 26.43
C THR A 326 -9.91 -3.41 25.55
N LEU A 327 -11.25 -3.37 25.65
CA LEU A 327 -12.08 -2.41 24.94
C LEU A 327 -11.82 -1.01 25.48
N LYS A 328 -11.55 -0.05 24.58
CA LYS A 328 -11.35 1.36 24.87
C LYS A 328 -12.10 2.23 23.89
N THR A 329 -12.33 3.47 24.29
CA THR A 329 -12.90 4.52 23.46
C THR A 329 -12.08 5.80 23.60
N ALA A 330 -12.01 6.57 22.52
CA ALA A 330 -11.46 7.93 22.51
C ALA A 330 -12.37 8.84 21.69
N PHE A 331 -12.40 10.13 22.02
CA PHE A 331 -13.29 11.12 21.39
C PHE A 331 -12.50 12.21 20.69
N ALA A 332 -13.01 12.66 19.55
CA ALA A 332 -12.47 13.75 18.76
C ALA A 332 -13.37 15.00 18.88
N ARG A 333 -12.77 16.13 19.21
CA ARG A 333 -13.48 17.43 19.19
C ARG A 333 -13.75 17.88 17.75
N LYS A 334 -12.80 17.63 16.86
CA LYS A 334 -12.86 18.00 15.44
C LYS A 334 -13.25 16.81 14.58
N GLU A 335 -12.31 15.97 14.18
CA GLU A 335 -12.56 14.91 13.20
C GLU A 335 -11.86 13.59 13.56
N VAL A 336 -12.41 12.51 13.04
CA VAL A 336 -11.79 11.17 12.96
C VAL A 336 -11.29 10.96 11.54
N ILE A 337 -10.04 10.52 11.39
CA ILE A 337 -9.42 10.24 10.09
C ILE A 337 -9.04 8.75 10.03
N ILE A 338 -9.59 8.02 9.07
CA ILE A 338 -9.25 6.61 8.83
C ILE A 338 -8.09 6.56 7.85
N SER A 339 -7.04 5.83 8.22
CA SER A 339 -5.83 5.61 7.42
C SER A 339 -5.33 4.16 7.56
N GLY A 340 -6.27 3.19 7.60
CA GLY A 340 -6.00 1.77 7.80
C GLY A 340 -5.39 1.06 6.58
N GLY A 341 -5.24 1.75 5.45
CA GLY A 341 -4.80 1.19 4.19
C GLY A 341 -5.92 0.49 3.41
N THR A 342 -5.62 0.09 2.19
CA THR A 342 -6.60 -0.36 1.19
C THR A 342 -7.49 -1.51 1.63
N PHE A 343 -7.02 -2.39 2.53
CA PHE A 343 -7.81 -3.54 3.00
C PHE A 343 -8.61 -3.21 4.28
N ASN A 344 -8.00 -2.52 5.22
CA ASN A 344 -8.63 -2.29 6.53
C ASN A 344 -9.47 -1.01 6.59
N THR A 345 -9.22 -0.03 5.73
CA THR A 345 -10.08 1.18 5.65
C THR A 345 -11.52 0.83 5.27
N PRO A 346 -11.80 0.12 4.15
CA PRO A 346 -13.18 -0.27 3.85
C PRO A 346 -13.75 -1.25 4.90
N GLN A 347 -12.93 -2.12 5.50
CA GLN A 347 -13.37 -2.97 6.59
C GLN A 347 -13.90 -2.14 7.78
N LEU A 348 -13.15 -1.15 8.24
CA LEU A 348 -13.55 -0.29 9.35
C LEU A 348 -14.77 0.56 9.02
N LEU A 349 -14.88 1.09 7.80
CA LEU A 349 -16.07 1.79 7.33
C LEU A 349 -17.31 0.90 7.41
N MET A 350 -17.24 -0.31 6.86
CA MET A 350 -18.36 -1.26 6.87
C MET A 350 -18.73 -1.69 8.30
N LEU A 351 -17.76 -1.99 9.17
CA LEU A 351 -18.00 -2.30 10.58
C LEU A 351 -18.65 -1.14 11.34
N SER A 352 -18.52 0.08 10.81
CA SER A 352 -19.13 1.32 11.36
C SER A 352 -20.50 1.64 10.75
N GLY A 353 -21.05 0.75 9.92
CA GLY A 353 -22.35 0.94 9.26
C GLY A 353 -22.30 1.80 7.99
N ILE A 354 -21.11 2.01 7.39
CA ILE A 354 -20.90 2.80 6.19
C ILE A 354 -20.42 1.87 5.06
N GLY A 355 -21.27 1.60 4.09
CA GLY A 355 -20.94 0.68 2.99
C GLY A 355 -22.13 0.12 2.27
N PRO A 356 -21.95 -0.87 1.37
CA PRO A 356 -23.04 -1.49 0.64
C PRO A 356 -24.07 -2.11 1.57
N LYS A 357 -25.32 -1.65 1.49
CA LYS A 357 -26.42 -2.04 2.38
C LYS A 357 -26.57 -3.55 2.49
N GLU A 358 -26.56 -4.27 1.36
CA GLU A 358 -26.76 -5.71 1.32
C GLU A 358 -25.67 -6.46 2.12
N GLN A 359 -24.44 -5.97 2.08
CA GLN A 359 -23.34 -6.57 2.83
C GLN A 359 -23.46 -6.29 4.32
N LEU A 360 -23.84 -5.08 4.72
CA LEU A 360 -24.04 -4.72 6.12
C LEU A 360 -25.18 -5.55 6.74
N GLU A 361 -26.30 -5.66 6.04
CA GLU A 361 -27.47 -6.46 6.47
C GLU A 361 -27.14 -7.95 6.62
N GLN A 362 -26.29 -8.50 5.72
CA GLN A 362 -25.81 -9.88 5.81
C GLN A 362 -25.16 -10.19 7.17
N PHE A 363 -24.44 -9.25 7.74
CA PHE A 363 -23.75 -9.38 9.03
C PHE A 363 -24.51 -8.71 10.19
N LYS A 364 -25.77 -8.30 9.97
CA LYS A 364 -26.61 -7.61 10.97
C LYS A 364 -25.97 -6.33 11.51
N ILE A 365 -25.20 -5.63 10.69
CA ILE A 365 -24.63 -4.33 11.00
C ILE A 365 -25.67 -3.28 10.62
N PRO A 366 -26.09 -2.39 11.56
CA PRO A 366 -27.03 -1.32 11.25
C PRO A 366 -26.48 -0.40 10.14
N VAL A 367 -27.27 -0.17 9.10
CA VAL A 367 -26.89 0.71 7.99
C VAL A 367 -27.01 2.15 8.44
N LEU A 368 -25.89 2.85 8.56
CA LEU A 368 -25.84 4.29 8.84
C LEU A 368 -25.86 5.10 7.54
N VAL A 369 -25.05 4.71 6.57
CA VAL A 369 -25.02 5.27 5.21
C VAL A 369 -24.83 4.13 4.20
N ASP A 370 -25.76 3.98 3.28
CA ASP A 370 -25.59 3.09 2.11
C ASP A 370 -24.63 3.76 1.12
N LEU A 371 -23.39 3.31 1.13
CA LEU A 371 -22.32 3.85 0.31
C LEU A 371 -21.69 2.75 -0.54
N GLN A 372 -22.22 2.56 -1.74
CA GLN A 372 -21.98 1.41 -2.60
C GLN A 372 -20.53 1.22 -3.06
N GLY A 373 -19.73 2.31 -3.06
CA GLY A 373 -18.33 2.28 -3.48
C GLY A 373 -17.36 1.71 -2.43
N VAL A 374 -17.76 1.63 -1.15
CA VAL A 374 -16.87 1.13 -0.08
C VAL A 374 -16.49 -0.32 -0.34
N GLY A 375 -15.17 -0.56 -0.40
CA GLY A 375 -14.58 -1.87 -0.67
C GLY A 375 -14.59 -2.29 -2.14
N LYS A 376 -15.12 -1.47 -3.06
CA LYS A 376 -15.11 -1.72 -4.50
C LYS A 376 -14.02 -0.91 -5.21
N ASN A 377 -13.89 -1.07 -6.53
CA ASN A 377 -12.92 -0.37 -7.37
C ASN A 377 -11.44 -0.66 -7.01
N MET A 378 -11.16 -1.74 -6.27
CA MET A 378 -9.78 -2.07 -5.92
C MET A 378 -8.94 -2.35 -7.16
N GLN A 379 -7.76 -1.73 -7.20
CA GLN A 379 -6.80 -1.85 -8.27
C GLN A 379 -5.45 -2.26 -7.70
N ASP A 380 -4.64 -2.93 -8.53
CA ASP A 380 -3.24 -3.28 -8.24
C ASP A 380 -2.44 -3.27 -9.52
N ASN A 381 -1.15 -2.94 -9.48
CA ASN A 381 -0.26 -3.14 -10.62
C ASN A 381 -0.04 -4.65 -10.83
N GLN A 382 -0.26 -5.12 -12.07
CA GLN A 382 0.12 -6.49 -12.41
C GLN A 382 1.64 -6.58 -12.53
N GLU A 383 2.22 -7.54 -11.82
CA GLU A 383 3.65 -7.75 -11.77
C GLU A 383 4.01 -9.22 -11.99
N MET A 384 5.08 -9.48 -12.72
CA MET A 384 5.72 -10.79 -12.84
C MET A 384 7.14 -10.67 -13.41
N PRO A 385 8.02 -11.67 -13.18
CA PRO A 385 9.34 -11.69 -13.77
C PRO A 385 9.35 -12.31 -15.17
N ILE A 386 10.34 -11.87 -15.95
CA ILE A 386 10.84 -12.57 -17.13
C ILE A 386 12.27 -13.02 -16.81
N ILE A 387 12.56 -14.31 -16.89
CA ILE A 387 13.83 -14.84 -16.42
C ILE A 387 14.62 -15.41 -17.58
N GLY A 388 15.88 -14.98 -17.67
CA GLY A 388 16.90 -15.53 -18.55
C GLY A 388 18.01 -16.23 -17.75
N GLN A 389 18.66 -17.18 -18.40
CA GLN A 389 19.90 -17.81 -17.94
C GLN A 389 21.02 -17.36 -18.82
N VAL A 390 22.00 -16.65 -18.27
CA VAL A 390 23.22 -16.26 -19.00
C VAL A 390 24.33 -17.31 -18.85
N SER A 391 25.19 -17.39 -19.85
CA SER A 391 26.42 -18.16 -19.74
C SER A 391 27.42 -17.46 -18.83
N GLY A 392 27.74 -18.06 -17.68
CA GLY A 392 28.62 -17.49 -16.67
C GLY A 392 27.90 -17.04 -15.42
N GLN A 393 28.60 -16.36 -14.51
CA GLN A 393 28.04 -15.85 -13.28
C GLN A 393 27.57 -14.41 -13.48
N THR A 394 26.37 -14.07 -13.00
CA THR A 394 25.95 -12.70 -12.83
C THR A 394 26.37 -12.21 -11.44
N SER A 395 26.94 -11.02 -11.36
CA SER A 395 27.25 -10.36 -10.10
C SER A 395 26.50 -9.02 -10.01
N GLY A 396 26.04 -8.66 -8.83
CA GLY A 396 25.38 -7.39 -8.56
C GLY A 396 23.89 -7.54 -8.21
N GLY A 397 23.46 -6.91 -7.13
CA GLY A 397 22.09 -6.91 -6.65
C GLY A 397 21.19 -5.88 -7.34
N PHE A 398 20.31 -5.23 -6.58
CA PHE A 398 19.29 -4.24 -7.00
C PHE A 398 19.82 -2.91 -7.57
N THR A 399 21.11 -2.75 -7.81
CA THR A 399 21.70 -1.50 -8.35
C THR A 399 21.63 -1.39 -9.87
N GLN A 400 20.77 -2.15 -10.47
CA GLN A 400 20.62 -2.25 -11.93
C GLN A 400 19.72 -1.13 -12.47
N PRO A 401 19.86 -0.76 -13.75
CA PRO A 401 19.05 0.29 -14.34
C PRO A 401 17.57 -0.05 -14.34
N ILE A 402 16.77 0.98 -14.16
CA ILE A 402 15.33 0.93 -14.34
C ILE A 402 15.00 1.31 -15.77
N ILE A 403 14.04 0.62 -16.35
CA ILE A 403 13.53 0.91 -17.68
C ILE A 403 12.07 1.33 -17.56
N MET A 404 11.75 2.39 -18.25
CA MET A 404 10.35 2.74 -18.51
C MET A 404 10.10 2.70 -20.00
N MET A 405 9.00 2.08 -20.39
CA MET A 405 8.64 1.99 -21.81
C MET A 405 7.14 2.12 -22.03
N THR A 406 6.81 2.56 -23.21
CA THR A 406 5.45 2.60 -23.76
C THR A 406 5.23 1.36 -24.62
N THR A 407 4.14 0.64 -24.38
CA THR A 407 3.72 -0.46 -25.26
C THR A 407 2.67 0.02 -26.27
N PRO A 408 2.42 -0.71 -27.37
CA PRO A 408 1.32 -0.40 -28.29
C PRO A 408 -0.08 -0.53 -27.66
N HIS A 409 -0.18 -1.00 -26.42
CA HIS A 409 -1.43 -1.26 -25.70
C HIS A 409 -1.79 -0.13 -24.72
N THR A 410 -0.97 0.91 -24.59
CA THR A 410 -1.31 2.06 -23.75
C THR A 410 -2.46 2.86 -24.38
N PRO A 411 -3.49 3.27 -23.59
CA PRO A 411 -4.63 4.02 -24.13
C PRO A 411 -4.29 5.46 -24.54
N ASP A 412 -3.30 6.06 -23.91
CA ASP A 412 -2.97 7.48 -23.96
C ASP A 412 -1.56 7.80 -24.49
N GLY A 413 -0.76 6.77 -24.78
CA GLY A 413 0.62 6.90 -25.23
C GLY A 413 1.64 7.15 -24.12
N GLU A 414 1.23 7.25 -22.86
CA GLU A 414 2.14 7.33 -21.72
C GLU A 414 2.89 6.00 -21.49
N ARG A 415 4.00 6.09 -20.76
CA ARG A 415 4.76 4.89 -20.36
C ARG A 415 3.89 4.00 -19.48
N ASP A 416 3.67 2.78 -19.91
CA ASP A 416 2.77 1.85 -19.27
C ASP A 416 3.45 0.61 -18.67
N MET A 417 4.78 0.47 -18.86
CA MET A 417 5.58 -0.61 -18.26
C MET A 417 6.81 -0.06 -17.56
N PHE A 418 6.97 -0.47 -16.30
CA PHE A 418 8.18 -0.29 -15.50
C PHE A 418 8.90 -1.63 -15.41
N LEU A 419 10.21 -1.63 -15.67
CA LEU A 419 11.02 -2.85 -15.64
C LEU A 419 12.23 -2.64 -14.73
N MET A 420 12.32 -3.48 -13.70
CA MET A 420 13.49 -3.58 -12.84
C MET A 420 14.24 -4.85 -13.18
N GLN A 421 15.54 -4.75 -13.40
CA GLN A 421 16.32 -5.87 -13.91
C GLN A 421 17.59 -6.11 -13.09
N GLY A 422 18.12 -7.34 -13.18
CA GLY A 422 19.38 -7.69 -12.51
C GLY A 422 19.60 -9.17 -12.32
N SER A 423 20.64 -9.48 -11.55
CA SER A 423 21.05 -10.84 -11.20
C SER A 423 20.14 -11.45 -10.13
N PHE A 424 18.83 -11.33 -10.29
CA PHE A 424 17.83 -11.86 -9.37
C PHE A 424 16.54 -12.15 -10.13
N ALA A 425 15.69 -13.00 -9.57
CA ALA A 425 14.36 -13.26 -10.08
C ALA A 425 13.33 -13.00 -8.99
N PHE A 426 12.60 -11.88 -9.09
CA PHE A 426 11.56 -11.53 -8.14
C PHE A 426 10.22 -12.12 -8.62
N ARG A 427 9.80 -13.22 -8.00
CA ARG A 427 8.58 -13.96 -8.39
C ARG A 427 7.38 -13.71 -7.46
N GLY A 428 7.44 -12.69 -6.60
CA GLY A 428 6.41 -12.39 -5.60
C GLY A 428 6.82 -12.81 -4.19
N PHE A 429 5.85 -13.12 -3.34
CA PHE A 429 6.02 -13.27 -1.91
C PHE A 429 5.68 -14.67 -1.43
N TRP A 430 6.39 -15.12 -0.40
CA TRP A 430 6.14 -16.38 0.30
C TRP A 430 5.93 -16.11 1.78
N PRO A 431 4.95 -16.74 2.43
CA PRO A 431 4.78 -16.60 3.86
C PRO A 431 5.96 -17.20 4.62
N SER A 432 6.26 -16.66 5.77
CA SER A 432 7.15 -17.29 6.73
C SER A 432 6.51 -18.59 7.28
N ASN A 433 7.27 -19.43 7.99
CA ASN A 433 6.75 -20.65 8.63
C ASN A 433 6.16 -21.69 7.65
N GLN A 434 6.80 -21.88 6.48
CA GLN A 434 6.42 -22.90 5.51
C GLN A 434 6.78 -24.31 5.96
N THR A 435 5.97 -25.30 5.56
CA THR A 435 6.27 -26.74 5.77
C THR A 435 7.12 -27.33 4.65
N ASN A 436 7.12 -26.71 3.47
CA ASN A 436 7.90 -27.08 2.32
C ASN A 436 8.75 -25.88 1.87
N SER A 437 9.93 -26.13 1.35
CA SER A 437 10.84 -25.11 0.82
C SER A 437 10.39 -24.70 -0.59
N ALA A 438 9.25 -24.01 -0.69
CA ALA A 438 8.67 -23.59 -1.99
C ALA A 438 9.39 -22.39 -2.62
N LEU A 439 10.34 -21.76 -1.93
CA LEU A 439 11.16 -20.67 -2.49
C LEU A 439 12.02 -21.21 -3.63
N PRO A 440 11.90 -20.64 -4.84
CA PRO A 440 12.77 -21.01 -5.95
C PRO A 440 14.23 -20.77 -5.59
N GLN A 441 15.08 -21.73 -5.94
CA GLN A 441 16.53 -21.60 -5.81
C GLN A 441 17.10 -21.22 -7.18
N ASP A 442 17.47 -19.96 -7.33
CA ASP A 442 18.07 -19.48 -8.57
C ASP A 442 19.56 -19.83 -8.61
N GLY A 443 19.97 -20.46 -9.72
CA GLY A 443 21.36 -20.80 -9.96
C GLY A 443 22.21 -19.58 -10.38
N PRO A 444 23.54 -19.73 -10.39
CA PRO A 444 24.42 -18.71 -10.95
C PRO A 444 24.07 -18.46 -12.43
N GLY A 445 24.15 -17.21 -12.85
CA GLY A 445 23.76 -16.81 -14.20
C GLY A 445 22.26 -16.51 -14.38
N THR A 446 21.44 -16.60 -13.34
CA THR A 446 20.06 -16.10 -13.38
C THR A 446 20.04 -14.58 -13.62
N TYR A 447 19.25 -14.16 -14.60
CA TYR A 447 19.00 -12.75 -14.89
C TYR A 447 17.50 -12.52 -15.01
N GLY A 448 16.96 -11.63 -14.16
CA GLY A 448 15.54 -11.32 -14.13
C GLY A 448 15.24 -9.93 -14.65
N ILE A 449 14.11 -9.80 -15.32
CA ILE A 449 13.43 -8.54 -15.61
C ILE A 449 12.08 -8.63 -14.89
N SER A 450 11.92 -7.91 -13.77
CA SER A 450 10.63 -7.78 -13.10
C SER A 450 9.84 -6.68 -13.79
N MET A 451 8.72 -7.03 -14.38
CA MET A 451 7.84 -6.07 -15.06
C MET A 451 6.64 -5.73 -14.21
N VAL A 452 6.31 -4.43 -14.19
CA VAL A 452 5.16 -3.87 -13.47
C VAL A 452 4.32 -3.08 -14.47
N LYS A 453 3.05 -3.48 -14.65
CA LYS A 453 2.09 -2.74 -15.48
C LYS A 453 1.65 -1.48 -14.76
N ASN A 454 1.94 -0.34 -15.36
CA ASN A 454 1.46 0.96 -14.92
C ASN A 454 0.06 1.22 -15.47
N HIS A 455 -0.80 1.92 -14.73
CA HIS A 455 -2.18 2.24 -15.12
C HIS A 455 -3.00 1.02 -15.59
N PRO A 456 -3.17 -0.01 -14.74
CA PRO A 456 -4.06 -1.12 -15.07
C PRO A 456 -5.49 -0.61 -15.29
N GLN A 457 -6.17 -1.19 -16.28
CA GLN A 457 -7.54 -0.79 -16.60
C GLN A 457 -8.58 -1.51 -15.76
N ASN A 458 -8.20 -2.60 -15.10
CA ASN A 458 -9.10 -3.38 -14.27
C ASN A 458 -9.48 -2.63 -12.98
N LYS A 459 -10.80 -2.49 -12.74
CA LYS A 459 -11.41 -1.84 -11.56
C LYS A 459 -12.40 -2.74 -10.84
N LYS A 460 -12.41 -4.04 -11.15
CA LYS A 460 -13.39 -5.00 -10.59
C LYS A 460 -12.99 -5.55 -9.23
N GLY A 461 -11.76 -5.31 -8.77
CA GLY A 461 -11.29 -5.78 -7.48
C GLY A 461 -12.13 -5.27 -6.31
N TYR A 462 -12.17 -6.07 -5.23
CA TYR A 462 -12.98 -5.73 -4.06
C TYR A 462 -12.38 -6.22 -2.74
N VAL A 463 -12.82 -5.57 -1.68
CA VAL A 463 -12.68 -5.98 -0.28
C VAL A 463 -14.07 -6.08 0.33
N LYS A 464 -14.41 -7.23 0.92
CA LYS A 464 -15.73 -7.50 1.54
C LYS A 464 -15.56 -8.05 2.94
N LEU A 465 -16.50 -7.76 3.83
CA LEU A 465 -16.55 -8.41 5.14
C LEU A 465 -16.80 -9.91 4.99
N GLN A 466 -16.17 -10.67 5.88
CA GLN A 466 -16.48 -12.10 6.10
C GLN A 466 -17.17 -12.32 7.46
N SER A 467 -17.19 -11.31 8.31
CA SER A 467 -17.75 -11.34 9.65
C SER A 467 -17.99 -9.92 10.19
N ALA A 468 -18.85 -9.79 11.20
CA ALA A 468 -18.93 -8.59 12.05
C ALA A 468 -17.84 -8.51 13.13
N ASP A 469 -17.03 -9.57 13.31
CA ASP A 469 -15.88 -9.54 14.22
C ASP A 469 -14.76 -8.66 13.62
N PRO A 470 -14.37 -7.53 14.25
CA PRO A 470 -13.33 -6.64 13.73
C PRO A 470 -11.94 -7.29 13.65
N ARG A 471 -11.74 -8.42 14.31
CA ARG A 471 -10.49 -9.20 14.27
C ARG A 471 -10.40 -10.09 13.04
N GLU A 472 -11.51 -10.36 12.34
CA GLU A 472 -11.55 -11.21 11.15
C GLU A 472 -10.93 -10.51 9.95
N VAL A 473 -10.24 -11.26 9.09
CA VAL A 473 -9.67 -10.75 7.84
C VAL A 473 -10.80 -10.61 6.82
N PRO A 474 -10.87 -9.51 6.04
CA PRO A 474 -11.85 -9.40 4.96
C PRO A 474 -11.53 -10.36 3.80
N GLU A 475 -12.53 -10.66 2.99
CA GLU A 475 -12.32 -11.28 1.68
C GLU A 475 -11.74 -10.25 0.71
N ILE A 476 -10.66 -10.64 0.01
CA ILE A 476 -9.94 -9.77 -0.93
C ILE A 476 -9.82 -10.50 -2.26
N ASN A 477 -10.31 -9.90 -3.34
CA ASN A 477 -10.17 -10.44 -4.69
C ASN A 477 -9.85 -9.30 -5.66
N PHE A 478 -8.72 -9.43 -6.37
CA PHE A 478 -8.28 -8.43 -7.33
C PHE A 478 -9.02 -8.50 -8.67
N MET A 479 -9.68 -9.61 -8.98
CA MET A 479 -10.44 -9.78 -10.22
C MET A 479 -9.62 -9.43 -11.46
N LEU A 480 -8.33 -9.83 -11.48
CA LEU A 480 -7.36 -9.44 -12.52
C LEU A 480 -7.87 -9.77 -13.92
N TYR A 481 -7.67 -8.85 -14.85
CA TYR A 481 -8.05 -8.98 -16.26
C TYR A 481 -9.56 -9.19 -16.53
N GLU A 482 -10.45 -8.91 -15.57
CA GLU A 482 -11.90 -8.96 -15.79
C GLU A 482 -12.42 -7.73 -16.56
N GLU A 483 -11.66 -6.64 -16.51
CA GLU A 483 -11.91 -5.41 -17.26
C GLU A 483 -10.59 -4.95 -17.89
N GLY A 484 -10.62 -4.39 -19.10
CA GLY A 484 -9.45 -3.88 -19.80
C GLY A 484 -8.40 -4.94 -20.16
N LYS A 485 -8.80 -6.22 -20.29
CA LYS A 485 -7.88 -7.34 -20.57
C LYS A 485 -6.99 -7.08 -21.78
N GLU A 486 -7.53 -6.56 -22.87
CA GLU A 486 -6.78 -6.32 -24.11
C GLU A 486 -5.61 -5.34 -23.90
N THR A 487 -5.82 -4.35 -23.02
CA THR A 487 -4.78 -3.40 -22.64
C THR A 487 -3.77 -4.02 -21.67
N ASP A 488 -4.24 -4.58 -20.57
CA ASP A 488 -3.36 -5.03 -19.49
C ASP A 488 -2.60 -6.31 -19.88
N MET A 489 -3.30 -7.34 -20.34
CA MET A 489 -2.71 -8.58 -20.81
C MET A 489 -1.87 -8.36 -22.08
N GLY A 490 -2.33 -7.49 -22.98
CA GLY A 490 -1.61 -7.12 -24.20
C GLY A 490 -0.24 -6.50 -23.90
N ALA A 491 -0.18 -5.55 -22.95
CA ALA A 491 1.08 -4.92 -22.52
C ALA A 491 2.03 -5.93 -21.88
N MET A 492 1.53 -6.84 -21.04
CA MET A 492 2.33 -7.91 -20.44
C MET A 492 2.92 -8.86 -21.50
N LYS A 493 2.10 -9.33 -22.44
CA LYS A 493 2.53 -10.20 -23.56
C LYS A 493 3.56 -9.50 -24.45
N TYR A 494 3.32 -8.23 -24.79
CA TYR A 494 4.27 -7.43 -25.56
C TYR A 494 5.62 -7.33 -24.86
N THR A 495 5.63 -7.08 -23.55
CA THR A 495 6.85 -6.94 -22.77
C THR A 495 7.64 -8.25 -22.69
N ILE A 496 6.97 -9.40 -22.59
CA ILE A 496 7.61 -10.72 -22.66
C ILE A 496 8.29 -10.92 -24.03
N ALA A 497 7.56 -10.66 -25.10
CA ALA A 497 8.09 -10.79 -26.46
C ALA A 497 9.28 -9.84 -26.70
N TRP A 498 9.18 -8.62 -26.21
CA TRP A 498 10.26 -7.63 -26.22
C TRP A 498 11.50 -8.14 -25.47
N ALA A 499 11.34 -8.66 -24.26
CA ALA A 499 12.46 -9.14 -23.45
C ALA A 499 13.18 -10.33 -24.11
N ARG A 500 12.45 -11.26 -24.76
CA ARG A 500 13.05 -12.35 -25.53
C ARG A 500 13.90 -11.82 -26.70
N LYS A 501 13.44 -10.77 -27.39
CA LYS A 501 14.25 -10.11 -28.44
C LYS A 501 15.50 -9.43 -27.88
N ILE A 502 15.39 -8.76 -26.73
CA ILE A 502 16.55 -8.19 -26.04
C ILE A 502 17.57 -9.27 -25.69
N TYR A 503 17.13 -10.39 -25.14
CA TYR A 503 18.01 -11.51 -24.83
C TYR A 503 18.72 -12.09 -26.07
N ALA A 504 18.00 -12.22 -27.17
CA ALA A 504 18.57 -12.68 -28.44
C ALA A 504 19.54 -11.66 -29.07
N ALA A 505 19.35 -10.37 -28.84
CA ALA A 505 20.19 -9.29 -29.37
C ALA A 505 21.40 -8.96 -28.49
N ALA A 506 21.51 -9.51 -27.28
CA ALA A 506 22.62 -9.26 -26.36
C ALA A 506 23.96 -9.75 -26.96
N LYS A 507 24.95 -8.84 -27.05
CA LYS A 507 26.25 -9.13 -27.67
C LYS A 507 27.25 -9.63 -26.64
N GLY A 508 28.11 -10.56 -27.07
CA GLY A 508 29.19 -11.11 -26.23
C GLY A 508 28.73 -12.09 -25.15
N ILE A 509 27.45 -12.43 -25.13
CA ILE A 509 26.87 -13.43 -24.22
C ILE A 509 25.75 -14.21 -24.91
N THR A 510 25.44 -15.37 -24.36
CA THR A 510 24.22 -16.11 -24.71
C THR A 510 23.26 -16.05 -23.55
N VAL A 511 22.02 -15.63 -23.81
CA VAL A 511 20.94 -15.61 -22.83
C VAL A 511 19.84 -16.56 -23.27
N ALA A 512 19.63 -17.62 -22.53
CA ALA A 512 18.49 -18.52 -22.75
C ALA A 512 17.26 -18.00 -21.95
N ALA A 513 16.18 -17.63 -22.63
CA ALA A 513 14.92 -17.32 -21.97
C ALA A 513 14.38 -18.57 -21.27
N LYS A 514 14.06 -18.47 -19.97
CA LYS A 514 13.58 -19.58 -19.13
C LYS A 514 12.14 -19.42 -18.68
N GLU A 515 11.77 -18.20 -18.26
CA GLU A 515 10.41 -17.88 -17.83
C GLU A 515 9.95 -16.58 -18.51
N PRO A 516 8.79 -16.55 -19.12
CA PRO A 516 7.87 -17.66 -19.42
C PRO A 516 8.49 -18.74 -20.33
N PRO A 517 8.17 -20.04 -20.10
CA PRO A 517 8.60 -21.11 -21.00
C PRO A 517 7.91 -20.98 -22.36
N CYS A 518 8.62 -21.37 -23.39
CA CYS A 518 8.14 -21.33 -24.78
C CYS A 518 8.43 -22.68 -25.46
N PRO A 519 7.61 -23.71 -25.24
CA PRO A 519 7.91 -25.08 -25.66
C PRO A 519 8.11 -25.24 -27.16
N SER A 520 7.35 -24.50 -27.98
CA SER A 520 7.42 -24.56 -29.44
C SER A 520 8.39 -23.54 -30.06
N GLY A 521 9.15 -22.82 -29.22
CA GLY A 521 9.92 -21.65 -29.63
C GLY A 521 9.03 -20.42 -29.92
N PRO A 522 9.58 -19.20 -29.77
CA PRO A 522 8.86 -17.97 -30.06
C PRO A 522 8.71 -17.76 -31.58
N ASP A 523 7.64 -17.06 -31.96
CA ASP A 523 7.49 -16.55 -33.34
C ASP A 523 8.50 -15.42 -33.67
N ALA A 524 8.47 -14.92 -34.88
CA ALA A 524 9.35 -13.83 -35.32
C ALA A 524 9.21 -12.53 -34.50
N GLN A 525 8.09 -12.35 -33.82
CA GLN A 525 7.81 -11.22 -32.93
C GLN A 525 8.27 -11.47 -31.49
N GLY A 526 8.67 -12.69 -31.15
CA GLY A 526 9.11 -13.11 -29.80
C GLY A 526 7.98 -13.64 -28.93
N SER A 527 6.77 -13.82 -29.47
CA SER A 527 5.59 -14.30 -28.75
C SER A 527 5.48 -15.82 -28.78
N CYS A 528 4.96 -16.38 -27.69
CA CYS A 528 4.58 -17.80 -27.59
C CYS A 528 3.04 -17.97 -27.50
N GLY A 529 2.29 -16.97 -27.95
CA GLY A 529 0.84 -17.03 -28.10
C GLY A 529 0.09 -17.31 -26.79
N GLN A 530 -0.68 -18.40 -26.76
CA GLN A 530 -1.48 -18.80 -25.60
C GLN A 530 -0.62 -19.20 -24.40
N ALA A 531 0.59 -19.77 -24.62
CA ALA A 531 1.48 -20.15 -23.53
C ALA A 531 1.93 -18.94 -22.69
N ASP A 532 2.15 -17.78 -23.33
CA ASP A 532 2.44 -16.54 -22.61
C ASP A 532 1.24 -16.08 -21.75
N GLU A 533 0.02 -16.15 -22.30
CA GLU A 533 -1.19 -15.75 -21.58
C GLU A 533 -1.48 -16.67 -20.37
N ASP A 534 -1.32 -17.96 -20.55
CA ASP A 534 -1.48 -18.95 -19.48
C ASP A 534 -0.44 -18.73 -18.36
N TRP A 535 0.81 -18.44 -18.76
CA TRP A 535 1.87 -18.14 -17.80
C TRP A 535 1.58 -16.84 -17.03
N ILE A 536 1.18 -15.75 -17.72
CA ILE A 536 0.79 -14.51 -17.08
C ILE A 536 -0.34 -14.77 -16.08
N THR A 537 -1.38 -15.51 -16.47
CA THR A 537 -2.50 -15.85 -15.60
C THR A 537 -2.04 -16.61 -14.35
N GLY A 538 -1.09 -17.56 -14.49
CA GLY A 538 -0.60 -18.37 -13.39
C GLY A 538 0.50 -17.71 -12.53
N GLN A 539 1.12 -16.63 -12.99
CA GLN A 539 2.26 -16.01 -12.30
C GLN A 539 2.06 -14.60 -11.83
N THR A 540 1.08 -13.87 -12.40
CA THR A 540 0.82 -12.48 -11.97
C THR A 540 0.57 -12.39 -10.48
N PHE A 541 1.21 -11.43 -9.86
CA PHE A 541 0.98 -10.99 -8.49
C PHE A 541 0.93 -9.45 -8.47
N GLY A 542 0.69 -8.87 -7.32
CA GLY A 542 0.78 -7.44 -7.07
C GLY A 542 1.09 -7.17 -5.61
N HIS A 543 1.30 -5.91 -5.26
CA HIS A 543 1.51 -5.49 -3.88
C HIS A 543 1.24 -3.98 -3.67
N HIS A 544 0.57 -3.35 -4.64
CA HIS A 544 0.24 -1.93 -4.67
C HIS A 544 -1.28 -1.66 -4.62
N PRO A 545 -2.05 -2.25 -3.68
CA PRO A 545 -3.49 -2.13 -3.67
C PRO A 545 -3.92 -0.70 -3.38
N THR A 546 -4.94 -0.19 -4.11
CA THR A 546 -5.50 1.14 -3.95
C THR A 546 -7.02 1.15 -4.17
N SER A 547 -7.64 2.29 -3.99
CA SER A 547 -8.93 2.69 -4.60
C SER A 547 -10.20 2.12 -3.96
N THR A 548 -10.13 1.48 -2.79
CA THR A 548 -11.29 0.87 -2.10
C THR A 548 -12.17 1.84 -1.32
N ALA A 549 -11.79 3.12 -1.25
CA ALA A 549 -12.58 4.22 -0.70
C ALA A 549 -12.35 5.47 -1.57
N ALA A 550 -12.60 5.36 -2.86
CA ALA A 550 -12.15 6.30 -3.87
C ALA A 550 -12.78 7.70 -3.75
N ILE A 551 -11.94 8.73 -3.98
CA ILE A 551 -12.37 10.08 -4.30
C ILE A 551 -13.15 10.03 -5.64
N GLY A 552 -14.30 10.69 -5.70
CA GLY A 552 -15.10 10.75 -6.92
C GLY A 552 -15.84 12.07 -7.08
N LYS A 553 -16.41 12.27 -8.27
CA LYS A 553 -17.22 13.47 -8.55
C LYS A 553 -18.54 13.44 -7.80
N ASP A 554 -19.15 14.60 -7.66
CA ASP A 554 -20.48 14.71 -7.10
C ASP A 554 -21.52 14.00 -7.99
N GLY A 555 -22.45 13.29 -7.35
CA GLY A 555 -23.47 12.50 -8.02
C GLY A 555 -23.01 11.12 -8.53
N ASP A 556 -21.74 10.76 -8.39
CA ASP A 556 -21.28 9.40 -8.69
C ASP A 556 -21.66 8.47 -7.51
N PRO A 557 -22.51 7.44 -7.72
CA PRO A 557 -22.94 6.53 -6.66
C PRO A 557 -21.80 5.65 -6.14
N MET A 558 -20.69 5.56 -6.87
CA MET A 558 -19.49 4.81 -6.48
C MET A 558 -18.46 5.67 -5.76
N ALA A 559 -18.62 6.99 -5.70
CA ALA A 559 -17.73 7.88 -4.99
C ALA A 559 -17.89 7.73 -3.48
N VAL A 560 -16.83 7.32 -2.79
CA VAL A 560 -16.80 7.21 -1.32
C VAL A 560 -16.43 8.55 -0.68
N LEU A 561 -15.50 9.27 -1.29
CA LEU A 561 -14.95 10.53 -0.80
C LEU A 561 -15.21 11.68 -1.78
N ASP A 562 -15.27 12.89 -1.23
CA ASP A 562 -15.12 14.11 -2.02
C ASP A 562 -13.64 14.49 -2.21
N GLY A 563 -13.37 15.56 -2.97
CA GLY A 563 -12.01 16.08 -3.22
C GLY A 563 -11.27 16.60 -1.99
N ARG A 564 -11.96 16.70 -0.86
CA ARG A 564 -11.44 17.11 0.44
C ARG A 564 -11.29 15.95 1.42
N PHE A 565 -11.31 14.71 0.92
CA PHE A 565 -11.19 13.45 1.67
C PHE A 565 -12.37 13.12 2.59
N ARG A 566 -13.47 13.89 2.59
CA ARG A 566 -14.61 13.68 3.47
C ARG A 566 -15.42 12.47 3.00
N VAL A 567 -15.80 11.60 3.94
CA VAL A 567 -16.70 10.46 3.66
C VAL A 567 -18.10 11.01 3.38
N ARG A 568 -18.64 10.66 2.20
CA ARG A 568 -19.94 11.15 1.76
C ARG A 568 -21.05 10.71 2.72
N GLY A 569 -21.94 11.64 3.05
CA GLY A 569 -23.06 11.40 3.97
C GLY A 569 -22.72 11.45 5.46
N ILE A 570 -21.46 11.67 5.84
CA ILE A 570 -20.97 11.73 7.22
C ILE A 570 -20.22 13.05 7.45
N ARG A 571 -20.46 13.68 8.60
CA ARG A 571 -19.67 14.83 9.07
C ARG A 571 -18.55 14.38 10.00
N GLY A 572 -17.41 15.08 9.98
CA GLY A 572 -16.29 14.83 10.87
C GLY A 572 -15.57 13.51 10.64
N LEU A 573 -15.70 12.90 9.45
CA LEU A 573 -15.02 11.67 9.06
C LEU A 573 -14.30 11.83 7.72
N ARG A 574 -13.01 11.49 7.68
CA ARG A 574 -12.21 11.46 6.45
C ARG A 574 -11.45 10.14 6.28
N VAL A 575 -11.01 9.89 5.05
CA VAL A 575 -10.08 8.80 4.74
C VAL A 575 -8.85 9.38 4.06
N VAL A 576 -7.67 9.05 4.58
CA VAL A 576 -6.38 9.55 4.05
C VAL A 576 -5.36 8.41 3.99
N ASP A 577 -5.43 7.60 2.96
CA ASP A 577 -4.46 6.55 2.63
C ASP A 577 -4.62 6.11 1.16
N ALA A 578 -3.95 5.05 0.76
CA ALA A 578 -3.99 4.57 -0.62
C ALA A 578 -5.38 4.13 -1.12
N SER A 579 -6.35 3.88 -0.22
CA SER A 579 -7.73 3.59 -0.61
C SER A 579 -8.45 4.77 -1.23
N ALA A 580 -7.98 6.00 -0.97
CA ALA A 580 -8.60 7.25 -1.43
C ALA A 580 -8.33 7.55 -2.92
N PHE A 581 -7.30 6.98 -3.52
CA PHE A 581 -7.02 7.21 -4.94
C PHE A 581 -8.18 6.71 -5.83
N PRO A 582 -8.65 7.49 -6.82
CA PRO A 582 -9.69 7.05 -7.76
C PRO A 582 -9.16 6.06 -8.82
N ARG A 583 -7.86 6.08 -9.05
CA ARG A 583 -7.08 5.08 -9.80
C ARG A 583 -5.70 4.96 -9.19
N ILE A 584 -5.03 3.83 -9.39
CA ILE A 584 -3.69 3.62 -8.87
C ILE A 584 -2.71 4.65 -9.43
N PRO A 585 -1.97 5.39 -8.58
CA PRO A 585 -1.05 6.43 -9.04
C PRO A 585 0.30 5.82 -9.46
N GLY A 586 0.57 5.85 -10.75
CA GLY A 586 1.84 5.37 -11.31
C GLY A 586 2.16 3.92 -10.99
N VAL A 587 3.44 3.65 -10.73
CA VAL A 587 3.99 2.31 -10.49
C VAL A 587 4.02 1.96 -9.01
N PHE A 588 4.46 2.90 -8.17
CA PHE A 588 4.65 2.69 -6.73
C PHE A 588 3.88 3.76 -5.94
N PRO A 589 2.80 3.39 -5.24
CA PRO A 589 1.91 4.38 -4.61
C PRO A 589 2.48 5.02 -3.34
N VAL A 590 3.68 4.64 -2.88
CA VAL A 590 4.21 5.08 -1.58
C VAL A 590 4.44 6.59 -1.54
N VAL A 591 5.19 7.17 -2.50
CA VAL A 591 5.46 8.62 -2.52
C VAL A 591 4.18 9.41 -2.76
N SER A 592 3.31 8.92 -3.65
CA SER A 592 1.99 9.51 -3.91
C SER A 592 1.12 9.54 -2.63
N THR A 593 1.23 8.52 -1.78
CA THR A 593 0.49 8.47 -0.50
C THR A 593 1.07 9.46 0.52
N PHE A 594 2.39 9.69 0.56
CA PHE A 594 2.98 10.77 1.36
C PHE A 594 2.53 12.14 0.86
N MET A 595 2.48 12.35 -0.46
CA MET A 595 1.99 13.59 -1.06
C MET A 595 0.49 13.82 -0.77
N LEU A 596 -0.31 12.75 -0.84
CA LEU A 596 -1.73 12.77 -0.49
C LEU A 596 -1.94 13.12 0.99
N SER A 597 -1.11 12.59 1.89
CA SER A 597 -1.11 12.91 3.32
C SER A 597 -0.81 14.40 3.57
N GLU A 598 0.15 14.96 2.86
CA GLU A 598 0.49 16.38 2.95
C GLU A 598 -0.64 17.26 2.41
N LYS A 599 -1.24 16.88 1.27
CA LYS A 599 -2.44 17.54 0.72
C LYS A 599 -3.60 17.56 1.71
N ALA A 600 -3.87 16.42 2.37
CA ALA A 600 -4.90 16.34 3.40
C ALA A 600 -4.57 17.24 4.61
N SER A 601 -3.29 17.34 4.97
CA SER A 601 -2.83 18.23 6.05
C SER A 601 -3.10 19.71 5.72
N GLU A 602 -2.92 20.14 4.47
CA GLU A 602 -3.28 21.49 4.03
C GLU A 602 -4.78 21.74 4.13
N VAL A 603 -5.59 20.80 3.63
CA VAL A 603 -7.06 20.90 3.66
C VAL A 603 -7.55 21.02 5.10
N LEU A 604 -7.13 20.10 5.99
CA LEU A 604 -7.56 20.09 7.38
C LEU A 604 -7.15 21.36 8.15
N ARG A 605 -5.93 21.87 7.92
CA ARG A 605 -5.48 23.11 8.56
C ARG A 605 -6.20 24.33 8.01
N GLY A 606 -6.54 24.36 6.73
CA GLY A 606 -7.32 25.43 6.10
C GLY A 606 -8.76 25.48 6.62
N GLU A 607 -9.35 24.32 6.95
CA GLU A 607 -10.72 24.19 7.47
C GLU A 607 -10.81 24.15 9.01
N ALA A 608 -9.68 24.26 9.72
CA ALA A 608 -9.65 24.04 11.18
C ALA A 608 -10.49 25.06 12.00
N GLY A 609 -10.81 26.20 11.43
CA GLY A 609 -11.71 27.20 12.02
C GLY A 609 -13.18 27.04 11.65
N ASP A 610 -13.49 26.16 10.70
CA ASP A 610 -14.85 25.99 10.21
C ASP A 610 -15.68 25.19 11.22
N ASP A 611 -16.95 25.56 11.35
CA ASP A 611 -17.91 24.72 12.07
C ASP A 611 -18.17 23.46 11.25
N ILE A 612 -17.83 22.30 11.80
CA ILE A 612 -18.04 20.99 11.16
C ILE A 612 -19.51 20.77 10.77
N CYS A 613 -20.43 21.43 11.48
CA CYS A 613 -21.85 21.36 11.20
C CYS A 613 -22.32 22.40 10.16
N ALA A 614 -21.54 23.42 9.86
CA ALA A 614 -21.89 24.48 8.91
C ALA A 614 -21.44 24.18 7.47
N ALA A 615 -20.51 23.26 7.27
CA ALA A 615 -19.91 22.96 5.96
C ALA A 615 -20.72 21.94 5.13
#